data_29be45fbafa9714d7a99ee6427152b6a
#
_entry.id   29be45fbafa9714d7a99ee6427152b6a
#
_cell.length_a   1.000
_cell.length_b   1.000
_cell.length_c   1.000
_cell.angle_alpha   90.00
_cell.angle_beta   90.00
_cell.angle_gamma   90.00
#
_symmetry.space_group_name_H-M   'P 1'
#
loop_
_entity.id
_entity.type
_entity.pdbx_description
1 polymer ?
#
loop_
_entity_poly.entity_id
_entity_poly.type
_entity_poly.pdbx_seq_one_letter_code
_entity_poly.pdbx_strand_id
1 'polypeptide(L)'
;MALTFQATMAEEESHTRSRSMETSLRMRLDHGVPLTPKLFGYTHDEDGHLQINPDEAPTVKLIFYMYLYGYSTQQIADTLTNLARSTYFGKSCWSSSGIVSILRNERHCGDVLTRKTVTENYRTHRTLKNRGEKPQSRYYNHHDAIIRRDDFNAVQRMLDNAKYGNKSILPELRVIHDGLLKGFVSINPRWSGFKEGDYLSASRSAYTDIPTAGAPSQIPADAT
;
A
#
# COMPACT_ATOMS: atom_id res chain seq x y z
N MET A 1 -29.60 31.57 -31.54
CA MET A 1 -30.47 30.72 -30.67
C MET A 1 -30.21 29.24 -30.79
N ALA A 2 -30.02 28.62 -31.97
CA ALA A 2 -29.80 27.16 -32.07
C ALA A 2 -28.49 26.68 -31.38
N LEU A 3 -27.41 27.41 -31.50
CA LEU A 3 -26.11 27.07 -30.90
C LEU A 3 -26.13 27.12 -29.37
N THR A 4 -26.90 28.03 -28.76
CA THR A 4 -27.04 28.16 -27.32
C THR A 4 -27.87 26.97 -26.75
N PHE A 5 -28.88 26.53 -27.47
CA PHE A 5 -29.71 25.40 -27.10
C PHE A 5 -28.91 24.07 -27.16
N GLN A 6 -28.13 23.88 -28.21
CA GLN A 6 -27.24 22.69 -28.31
C GLN A 6 -26.18 22.67 -27.22
N ALA A 7 -25.61 23.80 -26.86
CA ALA A 7 -24.63 23.89 -25.78
C ALA A 7 -25.24 23.54 -24.41
N THR A 8 -26.46 24.03 -24.13
CA THR A 8 -27.19 23.68 -22.89
C THR A 8 -27.56 22.21 -22.84
N MET A 9 -28.00 21.61 -23.93
CA MET A 9 -28.33 20.18 -23.97
C MET A 9 -27.07 19.31 -23.75
N ALA A 10 -25.95 19.66 -24.38
CA ALA A 10 -24.69 18.95 -24.18
C ALA A 10 -24.18 19.04 -22.72
N GLU A 11 -24.39 20.19 -22.08
CA GLU A 11 -24.05 20.39 -20.67
C GLU A 11 -24.94 19.56 -19.73
N GLU A 12 -26.24 19.54 -19.97
CA GLU A 12 -27.19 18.72 -19.20
C GLU A 12 -26.92 17.21 -19.38
N GLU A 13 -26.60 16.79 -20.61
CA GLU A 13 -26.23 15.40 -20.88
C GLU A 13 -24.93 15.01 -20.13
N SER A 14 -23.93 15.86 -20.15
CA SER A 14 -22.67 15.64 -19.42
C SER A 14 -22.88 15.57 -17.91
N HIS A 15 -23.73 16.43 -17.36
CA HIS A 15 -24.10 16.44 -15.95
C HIS A 15 -24.87 15.17 -15.56
N THR A 16 -25.83 14.76 -16.40
CA THR A 16 -26.63 13.54 -16.17
C THR A 16 -25.77 12.29 -16.23
N ARG A 17 -24.84 12.20 -17.20
CA ARG A 17 -23.84 11.13 -17.27
C ARG A 17 -22.98 11.05 -16.01
N SER A 18 -22.48 12.19 -15.54
CA SER A 18 -21.67 12.25 -14.32
C SER A 18 -22.42 11.73 -13.11
N ARG A 19 -23.69 12.14 -12.94
CA ARG A 19 -24.56 11.64 -11.86
C ARG A 19 -24.86 10.14 -11.97
N SER A 20 -25.14 9.66 -13.16
CA SER A 20 -25.39 8.24 -13.40
C SER A 20 -24.16 7.39 -13.05
N MET A 21 -22.97 7.82 -13.47
CA MET A 21 -21.72 7.16 -13.12
C MET A 21 -21.46 7.17 -11.60
N GLU A 22 -21.72 8.30 -10.92
CA GLU A 22 -21.55 8.39 -9.47
C GLU A 22 -22.52 7.47 -8.72
N THR A 23 -23.78 7.40 -9.17
CA THR A 23 -24.80 6.51 -8.61
C THR A 23 -24.42 5.03 -8.82
N SER A 24 -24.01 4.67 -10.03
CA SER A 24 -23.55 3.31 -10.36
C SER A 24 -22.34 2.90 -9.50
N LEU A 25 -21.36 3.80 -9.36
CA LEU A 25 -20.20 3.56 -8.51
C LEU A 25 -20.60 3.39 -7.04
N ARG A 26 -21.52 4.21 -6.55
CA ARG A 26 -22.03 4.12 -5.19
C ARG A 26 -22.72 2.79 -4.94
N MET A 27 -23.63 2.38 -5.83
CA MET A 27 -24.32 1.09 -5.74
C MET A 27 -23.33 -0.08 -5.70
N ARG A 28 -22.30 -0.07 -6.56
CA ARG A 28 -21.26 -1.12 -6.56
C ARG A 28 -20.49 -1.17 -5.23
N LEU A 29 -20.13 -0.01 -4.70
CA LEU A 29 -19.45 0.08 -3.41
C LEU A 29 -20.33 -0.37 -2.24
N ASP A 30 -21.61 -0.05 -2.27
CA ASP A 30 -22.59 -0.47 -1.25
C ASP A 30 -22.80 -2.00 -1.28
N HIS A 31 -22.64 -2.63 -2.45
CA HIS A 31 -22.64 -4.09 -2.61
C HIS A 31 -21.27 -4.76 -2.41
N GLY A 32 -20.26 -4.00 -1.98
CA GLY A 32 -18.92 -4.54 -1.73
C GLY A 32 -18.13 -4.90 -2.99
N VAL A 33 -18.54 -4.42 -4.17
CA VAL A 33 -17.86 -4.67 -5.45
C VAL A 33 -17.09 -3.43 -5.90
N PRO A 34 -15.84 -3.22 -5.43
CA PRO A 34 -15.05 -2.10 -5.87
C PRO A 34 -14.64 -2.24 -7.32
N LEU A 35 -14.45 -1.09 -8.01
CA LEU A 35 -13.86 -1.09 -9.33
C LEU A 35 -12.38 -1.46 -9.24
N THR A 36 -12.01 -2.51 -9.94
CA THR A 36 -10.63 -2.97 -10.06
C THR A 36 -10.14 -2.75 -11.49
N PRO A 37 -9.55 -1.58 -11.82
CA PRO A 37 -8.96 -1.37 -13.14
C PRO A 37 -7.80 -2.35 -13.36
N LYS A 38 -7.48 -2.59 -14.63
CA LYS A 38 -6.34 -3.43 -15.02
C LYS A 38 -5.09 -3.05 -14.23
N LEU A 39 -4.39 -4.06 -13.73
CA LEU A 39 -3.23 -3.91 -12.86
C LEU A 39 -2.11 -4.85 -13.32
N PHE A 40 -0.88 -4.35 -13.39
CA PHE A 40 0.28 -5.18 -13.69
C PHE A 40 0.43 -6.31 -12.65
N GLY A 41 0.61 -7.53 -13.09
CA GLY A 41 0.63 -8.73 -12.24
C GLY A 41 -0.72 -9.43 -12.07
N TYR A 42 -1.80 -8.85 -12.63
CA TYR A 42 -3.14 -9.41 -12.54
C TYR A 42 -3.87 -9.38 -13.88
N THR A 43 -4.72 -10.36 -14.08
CA THR A 43 -5.76 -10.40 -15.12
C THR A 43 -7.14 -10.31 -14.47
N HIS A 44 -8.19 -10.13 -15.29
CA HIS A 44 -9.57 -10.23 -14.83
C HIS A 44 -10.16 -11.56 -15.32
N ASP A 45 -10.94 -12.20 -14.46
CA ASP A 45 -11.81 -13.29 -14.87
C ASP A 45 -13.06 -12.78 -15.59
N GLU A 46 -13.97 -13.71 -15.96
CA GLU A 46 -15.22 -13.38 -16.65
C GLU A 46 -16.15 -12.48 -15.83
N ASP A 47 -16.07 -12.59 -14.50
CA ASP A 47 -16.83 -11.79 -13.54
C ASP A 47 -16.17 -10.45 -13.20
N GLY A 48 -14.96 -10.20 -13.69
CA GLY A 48 -14.20 -8.98 -13.46
C GLY A 48 -13.40 -8.97 -12.16
N HIS A 49 -13.20 -10.12 -11.50
CA HIS A 49 -12.33 -10.24 -10.34
C HIS A 49 -10.88 -10.34 -10.75
N LEU A 50 -9.99 -9.84 -9.89
CA LEU A 50 -8.55 -9.90 -10.10
C LEU A 50 -8.01 -11.31 -9.84
N GLN A 51 -7.36 -11.89 -10.83
CA GLN A 51 -6.61 -13.13 -10.75
C GLN A 51 -5.12 -12.88 -11.00
N ILE A 52 -4.24 -13.60 -10.31
CA ILE A 52 -2.80 -13.45 -10.47
C ILE A 52 -2.40 -13.87 -11.89
N ASN A 53 -1.71 -12.96 -12.60
CA ASN A 53 -1.10 -13.27 -13.90
C ASN A 53 0.25 -13.98 -13.68
N PRO A 54 0.41 -15.25 -14.06
CA PRO A 54 1.63 -16.00 -13.80
C PRO A 54 2.87 -15.44 -14.53
N ASP A 55 2.69 -14.74 -15.65
CA ASP A 55 3.79 -14.17 -16.42
C ASP A 55 4.32 -12.86 -15.82
N GLU A 56 3.43 -12.04 -15.25
CA GLU A 56 3.78 -10.73 -14.70
C GLU A 56 4.08 -10.77 -13.18
N ALA A 57 3.42 -11.64 -12.42
CA ALA A 57 3.56 -11.72 -10.97
C ALA A 57 5.00 -11.94 -10.50
N PRO A 58 5.86 -12.74 -11.17
CA PRO A 58 7.27 -12.86 -10.80
C PRO A 58 8.03 -11.53 -10.91
N THR A 59 7.68 -10.69 -11.88
CA THR A 59 8.29 -9.36 -12.04
C THR A 59 7.86 -8.42 -10.90
N VAL A 60 6.59 -8.47 -10.48
CA VAL A 60 6.10 -7.73 -9.31
C VAL A 60 6.85 -8.16 -8.05
N LYS A 61 6.99 -9.47 -7.80
CA LYS A 61 7.77 -10.01 -6.67
C LYS A 61 9.21 -9.53 -6.70
N LEU A 62 9.85 -9.56 -7.86
CA LEU A 62 11.23 -9.10 -8.04
C LEU A 62 11.38 -7.61 -7.66
N ILE A 63 10.48 -6.74 -8.13
CA ILE A 63 10.47 -5.31 -7.80
C ILE A 63 10.41 -5.09 -6.28
N PHE A 64 9.48 -5.76 -5.59
CA PHE A 64 9.33 -5.62 -4.14
C PHE A 64 10.55 -6.14 -3.39
N TYR A 65 11.09 -7.30 -3.75
CA TYR A 65 12.23 -7.89 -3.06
C TYR A 65 13.51 -7.10 -3.32
N MET A 66 13.79 -6.65 -4.53
CA MET A 66 14.93 -5.77 -4.79
C MET A 66 14.86 -4.51 -3.94
N TYR A 67 13.68 -3.88 -3.82
CA TYR A 67 13.52 -2.68 -3.00
C TYR A 67 13.76 -2.98 -1.51
N LEU A 68 13.23 -4.09 -1.00
CA LEU A 68 13.48 -4.55 0.38
C LEU A 68 14.95 -4.87 0.63
N TYR A 69 15.70 -5.35 -0.37
CA TYR A 69 17.15 -5.56 -0.30
C TYR A 69 17.98 -4.27 -0.37
N GLY A 70 17.33 -3.11 -0.57
CA GLY A 70 18.00 -1.80 -0.56
C GLY A 70 18.36 -1.24 -1.94
N TYR A 71 17.92 -1.88 -3.02
CA TYR A 71 18.09 -1.31 -4.36
C TYR A 71 17.23 -0.06 -4.51
N SER A 72 17.81 0.97 -5.13
CA SER A 72 17.05 2.16 -5.48
C SER A 72 16.05 1.87 -6.60
N THR A 73 15.00 2.68 -6.69
CA THR A 73 13.99 2.54 -7.75
C THR A 73 14.57 2.70 -9.15
N GLN A 74 15.67 3.45 -9.32
CA GLN A 74 16.37 3.56 -10.59
C GLN A 74 17.12 2.27 -10.91
N GLN A 75 17.88 1.71 -9.97
CA GLN A 75 18.60 0.44 -10.17
C GLN A 75 17.63 -0.70 -10.51
N ILE A 76 16.44 -0.73 -9.89
CA ILE A 76 15.40 -1.71 -10.21
C ILE A 76 14.91 -1.51 -11.64
N ALA A 77 14.63 -0.28 -12.05
CA ALA A 77 14.19 0.04 -13.41
C ALA A 77 15.24 -0.38 -14.46
N ASP A 78 16.51 -0.06 -14.23
CA ASP A 78 17.62 -0.43 -15.11
C ASP A 78 17.79 -1.96 -15.21
N THR A 79 17.69 -2.66 -14.06
CA THR A 79 17.76 -4.13 -14.03
C THR A 79 16.64 -4.77 -14.83
N LEU A 80 15.39 -4.32 -14.66
CA LEU A 80 14.25 -4.87 -15.39
C LEU A 80 14.33 -4.58 -16.89
N THR A 81 14.85 -3.41 -17.27
CA THR A 81 15.13 -3.02 -18.66
C THR A 81 16.18 -3.94 -19.28
N ASN A 82 17.28 -4.20 -18.57
CA ASN A 82 18.35 -5.10 -19.00
C ASN A 82 17.88 -6.55 -19.11
N LEU A 83 16.96 -6.98 -18.25
CA LEU A 83 16.33 -8.31 -18.30
C LEU A 83 15.22 -8.40 -19.36
N ALA A 84 15.03 -7.36 -20.17
CA ALA A 84 13.98 -7.25 -21.19
C ALA A 84 12.57 -7.61 -20.68
N ARG A 85 12.28 -7.31 -19.38
CA ARG A 85 10.95 -7.53 -18.81
C ARG A 85 9.99 -6.49 -19.35
N SER A 86 8.85 -6.94 -19.89
CA SER A 86 7.82 -6.06 -20.42
C SER A 86 7.12 -5.30 -19.30
N THR A 87 6.85 -4.01 -19.54
CA THR A 87 5.96 -3.21 -18.68
C THR A 87 4.50 -3.54 -19.01
N TYR A 88 3.57 -3.04 -18.19
CA TYR A 88 2.14 -3.13 -18.44
C TYR A 88 1.71 -2.71 -19.88
N PHE A 89 2.39 -1.75 -20.48
CA PHE A 89 2.14 -1.29 -21.86
C PHE A 89 2.95 -2.04 -22.93
N GLY A 90 3.58 -3.15 -22.60
CA GLY A 90 4.40 -3.92 -23.53
C GLY A 90 5.74 -3.26 -23.88
N LYS A 91 6.14 -2.18 -23.19
CA LYS A 91 7.44 -1.53 -23.38
C LYS A 91 8.50 -2.26 -22.57
N SER A 92 9.71 -2.35 -23.12
CA SER A 92 10.87 -2.93 -22.40
C SER A 92 11.59 -1.93 -21.50
N CYS A 93 11.32 -0.63 -21.62
CA CYS A 93 11.97 0.39 -20.83
C CYS A 93 11.15 0.73 -19.58
N TRP A 94 11.75 0.52 -18.41
CA TRP A 94 11.17 0.84 -17.12
C TRP A 94 11.62 2.21 -16.64
N SER A 95 10.75 2.90 -15.88
CA SER A 95 11.07 4.17 -15.24
C SER A 95 10.98 4.05 -13.72
N SER A 96 11.80 4.83 -13.03
CA SER A 96 11.77 4.91 -11.56
C SER A 96 10.38 5.27 -11.03
N SER A 97 9.66 6.17 -11.68
CA SER A 97 8.28 6.53 -11.33
C SER A 97 7.30 5.37 -11.50
N GLY A 98 7.49 4.53 -12.54
CA GLY A 98 6.70 3.31 -12.73
C GLY A 98 6.92 2.30 -11.60
N ILE A 99 8.17 2.11 -11.19
CA ILE A 99 8.52 1.27 -10.04
C ILE A 99 7.85 1.78 -8.76
N VAL A 100 7.95 3.08 -8.45
CA VAL A 100 7.28 3.68 -7.29
C VAL A 100 5.77 3.46 -7.32
N SER A 101 5.14 3.59 -8.51
CA SER A 101 3.70 3.36 -8.67
C SER A 101 3.29 1.92 -8.33
N ILE A 102 4.11 0.94 -8.72
CA ILE A 102 3.89 -0.48 -8.37
C ILE A 102 4.09 -0.68 -6.87
N LEU A 103 5.19 -0.20 -6.29
CA LEU A 103 5.50 -0.34 -4.87
C LEU A 103 4.43 0.30 -3.95
N ARG A 104 3.78 1.38 -4.40
CA ARG A 104 2.73 2.10 -3.64
C ARG A 104 1.33 1.50 -3.78
N ASN A 105 1.13 0.54 -4.66
CA ASN A 105 -0.20 0.02 -4.95
C ASN A 105 -0.57 -1.12 -3.99
N GLU A 106 -1.50 -0.85 -3.07
CA GLU A 106 -1.98 -1.81 -2.07
C GLU A 106 -2.66 -3.05 -2.65
N ARG A 107 -3.05 -3.03 -3.92
CA ARG A 107 -3.65 -4.20 -4.56
C ARG A 107 -2.69 -5.37 -4.66
N HIS A 108 -1.37 -5.11 -4.68
CA HIS A 108 -0.38 -6.20 -4.69
C HIS A 108 -0.36 -7.00 -3.39
N CYS A 109 -0.88 -6.47 -2.28
CA CYS A 109 -1.07 -7.22 -1.03
C CYS A 109 -2.52 -7.68 -0.79
N GLY A 110 -3.35 -7.69 -1.83
CA GLY A 110 -4.73 -8.17 -1.79
C GLY A 110 -5.76 -7.17 -1.28
N ASP A 111 -5.37 -5.94 -0.96
CA ASP A 111 -6.28 -4.91 -0.47
C ASP A 111 -6.77 -4.01 -1.61
N VAL A 112 -7.94 -3.41 -1.45
CA VAL A 112 -8.45 -2.38 -2.37
C VAL A 112 -8.85 -1.14 -1.58
N LEU A 113 -8.23 -0.01 -1.91
CA LEU A 113 -8.63 1.31 -1.41
C LEU A 113 -9.37 2.06 -2.51
N THR A 114 -10.62 2.42 -2.24
CA THR A 114 -11.47 3.16 -3.17
C THR A 114 -11.39 4.66 -2.93
N ARG A 115 -11.84 5.44 -3.93
CA ARG A 115 -11.91 6.91 -3.83
C ARG A 115 -10.58 7.57 -3.42
N LYS A 116 -9.45 7.07 -3.95
CA LYS A 116 -8.14 7.71 -3.76
C LYS A 116 -8.08 9.11 -4.34
N THR A 117 -8.88 9.35 -5.35
CA THR A 117 -8.98 10.63 -6.05
C THR A 117 -10.44 11.08 -6.16
N VAL A 118 -10.64 12.36 -6.26
CA VAL A 118 -11.92 13.02 -6.51
C VAL A 118 -11.82 13.90 -7.73
N THR A 119 -12.86 13.95 -8.54
CA THR A 119 -12.98 14.91 -9.62
C THR A 119 -13.70 16.14 -9.08
N GLU A 120 -13.04 17.28 -9.12
CA GLU A 120 -13.52 18.54 -8.52
C GLU A 120 -14.78 19.04 -9.24
N ASN A 121 -14.73 18.99 -10.57
CA ASN A 121 -15.82 19.48 -11.39
C ASN A 121 -15.93 18.63 -12.67
N TYR A 122 -17.18 18.31 -13.09
CA TYR A 122 -17.46 17.57 -14.31
C TYR A 122 -17.05 18.34 -15.60
N ARG A 123 -16.93 19.67 -15.53
CA ARG A 123 -16.48 20.50 -16.65
C ARG A 123 -14.96 20.44 -16.87
N THR A 124 -14.20 20.49 -15.80
CA THR A 124 -12.73 20.56 -15.88
C THR A 124 -12.08 19.18 -15.93
N HIS A 125 -12.80 18.14 -15.53
CA HIS A 125 -12.30 16.75 -15.36
C HIS A 125 -11.00 16.66 -14.56
N ARG A 126 -10.68 17.70 -13.78
CA ARG A 126 -9.47 17.75 -12.98
C ARG A 126 -9.60 16.77 -11.82
N THR A 127 -8.71 15.79 -11.80
CA THR A 127 -8.65 14.78 -10.75
C THR A 127 -7.63 15.22 -9.70
N LEU A 128 -8.07 15.30 -8.44
CA LEU A 128 -7.25 15.64 -7.28
C LEU A 128 -7.17 14.43 -6.34
N LYS A 129 -6.10 14.38 -5.53
CA LYS A 129 -6.00 13.40 -4.47
C LYS A 129 -7.08 13.68 -3.43
N ASN A 130 -7.85 12.66 -3.08
CA ASN A 130 -8.83 12.75 -2.00
C ASN A 130 -8.11 12.95 -0.66
N ARG A 131 -8.37 14.07 0.00
CA ARG A 131 -7.80 14.43 1.31
C ARG A 131 -8.85 14.38 2.43
N GLY A 132 -10.00 13.75 2.16
CA GLY A 132 -11.13 13.67 3.08
C GLY A 132 -12.43 14.26 2.52
N GLU A 133 -12.40 14.80 1.28
CA GLU A 133 -13.59 15.39 0.64
C GLU A 133 -14.69 14.36 0.40
N LYS A 134 -14.30 13.11 0.09
CA LYS A 134 -15.23 11.98 -0.03
C LYS A 134 -14.76 10.82 0.85
N PRO A 135 -15.67 10.10 1.54
CA PRO A 135 -15.30 8.96 2.37
C PRO A 135 -14.63 7.87 1.53
N GLN A 136 -13.48 7.38 2.01
CA GLN A 136 -12.75 6.28 1.41
C GLN A 136 -13.19 4.97 2.06
N SER A 137 -13.27 3.90 1.27
CA SER A 137 -13.53 2.55 1.78
C SER A 137 -12.33 1.66 1.47
N ARG A 138 -11.91 0.87 2.45
CA ARG A 138 -10.82 -0.09 2.31
C ARG A 138 -11.39 -1.49 2.46
N TYR A 139 -11.12 -2.34 1.47
CA TYR A 139 -11.47 -3.75 1.45
C TYR A 139 -10.18 -4.55 1.65
N TYR A 140 -10.14 -5.34 2.72
CA TYR A 140 -9.00 -6.21 3.04
C TYR A 140 -9.21 -7.59 2.45
N ASN A 141 -8.13 -8.21 1.95
CA ASN A 141 -8.15 -9.56 1.36
C ASN A 141 -9.23 -9.72 0.27
N HIS A 142 -9.37 -8.72 -0.57
CA HIS A 142 -10.36 -8.69 -1.65
C HIS A 142 -10.03 -9.71 -2.76
N HIS A 143 -8.74 -9.97 -2.99
CA HIS A 143 -8.24 -10.89 -4.01
C HIS A 143 -6.90 -11.49 -3.54
N ASP A 144 -6.43 -12.50 -4.26
CA ASP A 144 -5.18 -13.18 -3.93
C ASP A 144 -3.99 -12.23 -4.03
N ALA A 145 -3.15 -12.22 -3.00
CA ALA A 145 -2.02 -11.32 -2.88
C ALA A 145 -0.78 -11.88 -3.60
N ILE A 146 -0.11 -11.05 -4.42
CA ILE A 146 1.22 -11.39 -4.97
C ILE A 146 2.29 -11.19 -3.90
N ILE A 147 2.15 -10.16 -3.03
CA ILE A 147 3.10 -9.78 -2.00
C ILE A 147 2.44 -9.91 -0.63
N ARG A 148 3.19 -10.42 0.35
CA ARG A 148 2.71 -10.50 1.73
C ARG A 148 2.48 -9.10 2.28
N ARG A 149 1.44 -8.93 3.09
CA ARG A 149 1.08 -7.64 3.69
C ARG A 149 2.22 -7.04 4.52
N ASP A 150 2.95 -7.87 5.27
CA ASP A 150 4.09 -7.41 6.06
C ASP A 150 5.19 -6.80 5.19
N ASP A 151 5.53 -7.48 4.09
CA ASP A 151 6.53 -6.99 3.12
C ASP A 151 6.04 -5.70 2.44
N PHE A 152 4.76 -5.63 2.08
CA PHE A 152 4.16 -4.41 1.55
C PHE A 152 4.24 -3.24 2.54
N ASN A 153 3.87 -3.46 3.80
CA ASN A 153 3.93 -2.44 4.84
C ASN A 153 5.37 -1.98 5.10
N ALA A 154 6.34 -2.90 5.11
CA ALA A 154 7.76 -2.56 5.23
C ALA A 154 8.21 -1.65 4.09
N VAL A 155 7.82 -1.98 2.83
CA VAL A 155 8.12 -1.14 1.66
C VAL A 155 7.49 0.25 1.79
N GLN A 156 6.23 0.36 2.26
CA GLN A 156 5.60 1.67 2.45
C GLN A 156 6.39 2.53 3.45
N ARG A 157 6.78 1.97 4.59
CA ARG A 157 7.58 2.67 5.60
C ARG A 157 8.95 3.10 5.06
N MET A 158 9.63 2.23 4.28
CA MET A 158 10.90 2.58 3.63
C MET A 158 10.75 3.72 2.61
N LEU A 159 9.69 3.70 1.80
CA LEU A 159 9.38 4.76 0.84
C LEU A 159 9.07 6.10 1.53
N ASP A 160 8.36 6.06 2.64
CA ASP A 160 8.04 7.26 3.43
C ASP A 160 9.28 7.79 4.14
N ASN A 161 10.10 6.89 4.71
CA ASN A 161 11.37 7.25 5.31
C ASN A 161 12.32 7.92 4.29
N ALA A 162 12.44 7.33 3.11
CA ALA A 162 13.26 7.91 2.03
C ALA A 162 12.77 9.30 1.61
N LYS A 163 11.44 9.52 1.57
CA LYS A 163 10.84 10.79 1.17
C LYS A 163 10.99 11.89 2.22
N TYR A 164 10.85 11.53 3.50
CA TYR A 164 10.78 12.51 4.58
C TYR A 164 12.03 12.54 5.47
N GLY A 165 12.99 11.62 5.24
CA GLY A 165 14.18 11.48 6.08
C GLY A 165 13.88 11.09 7.52
N ASN A 166 12.68 10.60 7.81
CA ASN A 166 12.22 10.30 9.15
C ASN A 166 12.41 8.82 9.48
N LYS A 167 13.40 8.52 10.33
CA LYS A 167 13.73 7.16 10.76
C LYS A 167 12.67 6.52 11.67
N SER A 168 11.79 7.31 12.28
CA SER A 168 10.73 6.79 13.16
C SER A 168 9.67 5.96 12.43
N ILE A 169 9.70 5.96 11.09
CA ILE A 169 8.77 5.21 10.24
C ILE A 169 9.31 3.80 9.89
N LEU A 170 10.50 3.44 10.33
CA LEU A 170 11.03 2.09 10.14
C LEU A 170 10.14 1.04 10.83
N PRO A 171 10.06 -0.18 10.27
CA PRO A 171 9.37 -1.29 10.93
C PRO A 171 9.96 -1.56 12.32
N GLU A 172 9.12 -2.02 13.24
CA GLU A 172 9.62 -2.47 14.54
C GLU A 172 10.50 -3.72 14.37
N LEU A 173 11.62 -3.72 15.08
CA LEU A 173 12.49 -4.86 15.12
C LEU A 173 11.86 -5.95 16.00
N ARG A 174 11.85 -7.19 15.52
CA ARG A 174 11.42 -8.34 16.32
C ARG A 174 12.52 -8.73 17.30
N VAL A 175 12.23 -8.55 18.58
CA VAL A 175 13.11 -8.94 19.67
C VAL A 175 12.57 -10.21 20.32
N ILE A 176 13.45 -11.13 20.68
CA ILE A 176 13.07 -12.34 21.44
C ILE A 176 13.07 -11.97 22.93
N HIS A 177 11.89 -12.04 23.55
CA HIS A 177 11.72 -11.61 24.94
C HIS A 177 11.98 -12.71 25.96
N ASP A 178 11.95 -14.01 25.54
CA ASP A 178 12.03 -15.16 26.42
C ASP A 178 13.00 -16.24 25.92
N GLY A 179 13.46 -17.10 26.86
CA GLY A 179 14.30 -18.25 26.58
C GLY A 179 15.79 -17.93 26.43
N LEU A 180 16.55 -18.89 25.91
CA LEU A 180 18.00 -18.82 25.74
C LEU A 180 18.46 -17.69 24.79
N LEU A 181 17.58 -17.26 23.89
CA LEU A 181 17.85 -16.23 22.89
C LEU A 181 17.23 -14.87 23.29
N LYS A 182 16.91 -14.66 24.56
CA LYS A 182 16.38 -13.38 25.05
C LYS A 182 17.32 -12.22 24.66
N GLY A 183 16.77 -11.16 24.13
CA GLY A 183 17.51 -9.99 23.67
C GLY A 183 18.08 -10.12 22.26
N PHE A 184 17.97 -11.28 21.62
CA PHE A 184 18.34 -11.41 20.21
C PHE A 184 17.32 -10.67 19.35
N VAL A 185 17.83 -9.88 18.39
CA VAL A 185 17.02 -9.15 17.43
C VAL A 185 17.02 -9.91 16.10
N SER A 186 15.84 -10.23 15.60
CA SER A 186 15.71 -10.85 14.28
C SER A 186 16.05 -9.84 13.20
N ILE A 187 17.17 -10.04 12.52
CA ILE A 187 17.57 -9.23 11.38
C ILE A 187 16.83 -9.72 10.15
N ASN A 188 16.03 -8.84 9.57
CA ASN A 188 15.48 -9.09 8.24
C ASN A 188 16.46 -8.53 7.20
N PRO A 189 17.16 -9.38 6.42
CA PRO A 189 18.13 -8.92 5.45
C PRO A 189 17.53 -8.06 4.33
N ARG A 190 16.20 -8.04 4.22
CA ARG A 190 15.46 -7.22 3.25
C ARG A 190 15.25 -5.78 3.72
N TRP A 191 15.60 -5.43 4.97
CA TRP A 191 15.35 -4.11 5.52
C TRP A 191 16.68 -3.35 5.65
N SER A 192 16.89 -2.38 4.78
CA SER A 192 18.19 -1.66 4.66
C SER A 192 18.25 -0.37 5.47
N GLY A 193 17.18 0.04 6.15
CA GLY A 193 17.10 1.33 6.85
C GLY A 193 17.66 1.37 8.25
N PHE A 194 17.99 0.21 8.86
CA PHE A 194 18.48 0.11 10.23
C PHE A 194 20.00 0.26 10.32
N LYS A 195 20.44 0.93 11.39
CA LYS A 195 21.85 1.04 11.78
C LYS A 195 22.12 0.10 12.96
N GLU A 196 23.38 -0.18 13.20
CA GLU A 196 23.83 -1.01 14.34
C GLU A 196 23.21 -0.54 15.68
N GLY A 197 23.18 0.77 15.92
CA GLY A 197 22.57 1.36 17.12
C GLY A 197 21.09 1.06 17.29
N ASP A 198 20.35 0.88 16.22
CA ASP A 198 18.92 0.56 16.26
C ASP A 198 18.73 -0.88 16.77
N TYR A 199 19.56 -1.82 16.32
CA TYR A 199 19.55 -3.22 16.79
C TYR A 199 19.97 -3.33 18.26
N LEU A 200 21.01 -2.59 18.68
CA LEU A 200 21.46 -2.56 20.06
C LEU A 200 20.40 -1.98 21.00
N SER A 201 19.72 -0.93 20.57
CA SER A 201 18.63 -0.32 21.30
C SER A 201 17.45 -1.28 21.46
N ALA A 202 17.05 -1.95 20.37
CA ALA A 202 15.99 -2.95 20.40
C ALA A 202 16.35 -4.14 21.29
N SER A 203 17.59 -4.65 21.21
CA SER A 203 18.05 -5.73 22.09
C SER A 203 17.93 -5.38 23.58
N ARG A 204 18.32 -4.15 23.93
CA ARG A 204 18.25 -3.67 25.33
C ARG A 204 16.81 -3.56 25.83
N SER A 205 15.83 -3.26 24.99
CA SER A 205 14.42 -3.17 25.40
C SER A 205 13.89 -4.48 25.99
N ALA A 206 14.38 -5.63 25.51
CA ALA A 206 14.00 -6.94 26.06
C ALA A 206 14.36 -7.14 27.53
N TYR A 207 15.28 -6.33 28.07
CA TYR A 207 15.71 -6.37 29.47
C TYR A 207 15.14 -5.25 30.32
N THR A 208 14.60 -4.19 29.69
CA THR A 208 13.99 -3.05 30.40
C THR A 208 12.50 -3.23 30.64
N ASP A 209 11.81 -4.05 29.84
CA ASP A 209 10.44 -4.47 30.07
C ASP A 209 10.35 -5.60 31.13
N ILE A 210 10.96 -5.37 32.31
CA ILE A 210 10.59 -6.16 33.50
C ILE A 210 9.26 -5.56 33.94
N PRO A 211 8.12 -6.31 33.89
CA PRO A 211 6.91 -5.86 34.53
C PRO A 211 7.28 -5.68 36.00
N THR A 212 7.14 -4.47 36.48
CA THR A 212 7.25 -4.18 37.93
C THR A 212 6.24 -5.11 38.58
N ALA A 213 6.74 -6.19 39.15
CA ALA A 213 5.92 -7.14 39.92
C ALA A 213 5.13 -6.30 40.90
N GLY A 214 3.80 -6.43 40.85
CA GLY A 214 2.88 -5.59 41.58
C GLY A 214 3.33 -5.39 43.01
N ALA A 215 3.28 -4.16 43.44
CA ALA A 215 3.41 -3.83 44.85
C ALA A 215 2.47 -4.74 45.63
N PRO A 216 2.93 -5.32 46.76
CA PRO A 216 2.09 -6.19 47.57
C PRO A 216 0.85 -5.39 47.96
N SER A 217 -0.32 -5.93 47.62
CA SER A 217 -1.60 -5.43 48.06
C SER A 217 -1.56 -5.35 49.59
N GLN A 218 -1.65 -4.13 50.14
CA GLN A 218 -1.87 -3.92 51.57
C GLN A 218 -3.19 -4.58 51.91
N ILE A 219 -3.08 -5.59 52.76
CA ILE A 219 -4.23 -6.22 53.44
C ILE A 219 -4.81 -5.15 54.34
N PRO A 220 -6.10 -4.78 54.24
CA PRO A 220 -6.68 -3.85 55.17
C PRO A 220 -6.74 -4.52 56.57
N ALA A 221 -6.06 -3.92 57.52
CA ALA A 221 -6.24 -4.20 58.94
C ALA A 221 -7.53 -3.52 59.39
N ASP A 222 -8.62 -4.29 59.37
CA ASP A 222 -9.80 -3.96 60.21
C ASP A 222 -10.75 -5.18 60.17
N ALA A 223 -10.62 -6.02 61.21
CA ALA A 223 -11.68 -6.86 61.71
C ALA A 223 -11.31 -7.25 63.15
N THR A 224 -11.72 -6.40 64.10
CA THR A 224 -11.99 -6.80 65.46
C THR A 224 -13.42 -6.43 65.78
#